data_614269ecc989e6766f56e40d8a4c0ff3
#
_entry.id   614269ecc989e6766f56e40d8a4c0ff3
#
_cell.length_a   1.000
_cell.length_b   1.000
_cell.length_c   1.000
_cell.angle_alpha   90.00
_cell.angle_beta   90.00
_cell.angle_gamma   90.00
#
_symmetry.space_group_name_H-M   'P 1'
#
loop_
_entity.id
_entity.type
_entity.pdbx_description
1 polymer ?
#
loop_
_entity_poly.entity_id
_entity_poly.type
_entity_poly.pdbx_seq_one_letter_code
_entity_poly.pdbx_strand_id
1 'polypeptide(L)'
;MLAGQADIAAGSHSWGNVGSRPSVFEGTPDAVYAPPGQPLEIAASSELCEVALCWAPADRGAEPALMPASGVKPFKRGSGNTERTIHNILMEDRPAESLLVTEVLTPAGNWSSYPPHKHDTDDEPRETYLEETYYHRTARPEGFAVQLVYTDDRSLDEAIQVGDGDVVLIPRGYHPVAAAPGYDLYYLNVMAGPRRRWLVTTDPDHRWLLD
;
A
#
# COMPACT_ATOMS: atom_id res chain seq x y z
N MET A 1 5.82 -5.54 8.40
CA MET A 1 5.36 -5.61 9.80
C MET A 1 4.35 -4.50 10.05
N LEU A 2 3.14 -4.84 10.52
CA LEU A 2 2.14 -3.83 10.90
C LEU A 2 2.36 -3.37 12.34
N ALA A 3 2.64 -4.31 13.24
CA ALA A 3 2.98 -4.01 14.63
C ALA A 3 3.84 -5.12 15.25
N GLY A 4 4.61 -4.80 16.28
CA GLY A 4 5.42 -5.75 17.04
C GLY A 4 6.66 -6.24 16.30
N GLN A 5 7.16 -7.41 16.71
CA GLN A 5 8.42 -7.99 16.21
C GLN A 5 8.27 -9.48 15.91
N ALA A 6 8.99 -9.94 14.90
CA ALA A 6 9.10 -11.35 14.53
C ALA A 6 10.52 -11.72 14.11
N ASP A 7 10.90 -12.96 14.32
CA ASP A 7 12.02 -13.59 13.64
C ASP A 7 11.52 -14.11 12.30
N ILE A 8 12.18 -13.77 11.21
CA ILE A 8 11.75 -14.10 9.85
C ILE A 8 12.88 -14.83 9.13
N ALA A 9 12.57 -15.95 8.49
CA ALA A 9 13.48 -16.64 7.60
C ALA A 9 12.85 -16.80 6.21
N ALA A 10 13.65 -16.60 5.17
CA ALA A 10 13.28 -16.79 3.77
C ALA A 10 14.39 -17.54 3.04
N GLY A 11 14.16 -18.82 2.73
CA GLY A 11 15.18 -19.71 2.19
C GLY A 11 16.39 -19.87 3.13
N SER A 12 17.57 -19.47 2.68
CA SER A 12 18.81 -19.50 3.48
C SER A 12 19.08 -18.23 4.29
N HIS A 13 18.22 -17.22 4.18
CA HIS A 13 18.36 -15.95 4.90
C HIS A 13 17.49 -15.95 6.15
N SER A 14 17.99 -15.32 7.21
CA SER A 14 17.22 -15.11 8.43
C SER A 14 17.53 -13.77 9.08
N TRP A 15 16.52 -13.17 9.68
CA TRP A 15 16.60 -11.89 10.38
C TRP A 15 15.85 -11.99 11.70
N GLY A 16 16.51 -11.63 12.79
CA GLY A 16 15.92 -11.60 14.12
C GLY A 16 15.29 -10.25 14.44
N ASN A 17 14.20 -10.28 15.20
CA ASN A 17 13.51 -9.09 15.70
C ASN A 17 13.13 -8.08 14.63
N VAL A 18 12.62 -8.54 13.48
CA VAL A 18 12.12 -7.67 12.40
C VAL A 18 10.84 -6.99 12.87
N GLY A 19 10.80 -5.66 12.78
CA GLY A 19 9.72 -4.83 13.29
C GLY A 19 10.12 -4.06 14.53
N SER A 20 9.55 -2.87 14.69
CA SER A 20 9.88 -2.00 15.84
C SER A 20 8.72 -1.11 16.25
N ARG A 21 7.68 -0.97 15.41
CA ARG A 21 6.57 -0.07 15.66
C ARG A 21 5.45 -0.74 16.46
N PRO A 22 4.80 -0.02 17.40
CA PRO A 22 3.67 -0.57 18.16
C PRO A 22 2.37 -0.58 17.35
N SER A 23 2.26 0.25 16.31
CA SER A 23 1.10 0.32 15.43
C SER A 23 1.48 0.88 14.06
N VAL A 24 0.58 0.76 13.08
CA VAL A 24 0.74 1.35 11.75
C VAL A 24 0.73 2.88 11.76
N PHE A 25 0.23 3.50 12.83
CA PHE A 25 0.18 4.95 12.99
C PHE A 25 1.47 5.53 13.59
N GLU A 26 2.44 4.67 13.97
CA GLU A 26 3.67 5.09 14.63
C GLU A 26 4.90 4.52 13.94
N GLY A 27 5.77 5.40 13.47
CA GLY A 27 7.03 5.00 12.82
C GLY A 27 6.87 4.45 11.41
N THR A 28 7.99 3.97 10.88
CA THR A 28 8.10 3.35 9.55
C THR A 28 8.14 1.82 9.65
N PRO A 29 7.68 1.09 8.63
CA PRO A 29 7.63 -0.37 8.67
C PRO A 29 8.98 -1.02 8.36
N ASP A 30 9.26 -2.14 9.00
CA ASP A 30 10.17 -3.14 8.47
C ASP A 30 9.39 -4.11 7.57
N ALA A 31 10.03 -4.61 6.52
CA ALA A 31 9.45 -5.62 5.64
C ALA A 31 10.53 -6.61 5.16
N VAL A 32 10.10 -7.82 4.81
CA VAL A 32 10.95 -8.84 4.21
C VAL A 32 10.35 -9.25 2.87
N TYR A 33 11.16 -9.24 1.83
CA TYR A 33 10.83 -9.84 0.55
C TYR A 33 11.33 -11.28 0.48
N ALA A 34 10.47 -12.20 0.07
CA ALA A 34 10.80 -13.57 -0.22
C ALA A 34 10.42 -13.90 -1.67
N PRO A 35 11.33 -14.49 -2.48
CA PRO A 35 11.03 -14.90 -3.85
C PRO A 35 10.14 -16.14 -3.89
N PRO A 36 9.53 -16.46 -5.06
CA PRO A 36 8.77 -17.69 -5.23
C PRO A 36 9.63 -18.94 -4.99
N GLY A 37 8.98 -20.01 -4.52
CA GLY A 37 9.65 -21.30 -4.29
C GLY A 37 10.54 -21.38 -3.07
N GLN A 38 10.65 -20.32 -2.28
CA GLN A 38 11.39 -20.32 -1.02
C GLN A 38 10.42 -20.46 0.17
N PRO A 39 10.73 -21.29 1.17
CA PRO A 39 9.95 -21.31 2.39
C PRO A 39 10.10 -19.97 3.12
N LEU A 40 8.97 -19.45 3.61
CA LEU A 40 8.92 -18.28 4.47
C LEU A 40 8.44 -18.71 5.85
N GLU A 41 9.27 -18.49 6.87
CA GLU A 41 8.96 -18.78 8.25
C GLU A 41 8.88 -17.46 9.03
N ILE A 42 7.85 -17.31 9.85
CA ILE A 42 7.63 -16.12 10.68
C ILE A 42 7.28 -16.59 12.09
N ALA A 43 8.10 -16.21 13.05
CA ALA A 43 7.88 -16.50 14.45
C ALA A 43 7.80 -15.21 15.26
N ALA A 44 6.67 -14.97 15.94
CA ALA A 44 6.53 -13.80 16.80
C ALA A 44 7.62 -13.78 17.87
N SER A 45 8.31 -12.65 18.02
CA SER A 45 9.32 -12.41 19.08
C SER A 45 8.88 -11.34 20.08
N SER A 46 7.69 -10.76 19.91
CA SER A 46 7.03 -9.87 20.87
C SER A 46 5.63 -10.38 21.21
N GLU A 47 5.05 -9.90 22.32
CA GLU A 47 3.71 -10.28 22.78
C GLU A 47 2.62 -9.95 21.74
N LEU A 48 2.69 -8.77 21.14
CA LEU A 48 1.88 -8.39 19.99
C LEU A 48 2.76 -8.50 18.73
N CYS A 49 2.26 -9.22 17.74
CA CYS A 49 2.88 -9.30 16.41
C CYS A 49 1.82 -9.34 15.34
N GLU A 50 1.77 -8.31 14.51
CA GLU A 50 0.84 -8.20 13.40
C GLU A 50 1.62 -8.08 12.08
N VAL A 51 1.32 -8.95 11.13
CA VAL A 51 2.04 -9.06 9.86
C VAL A 51 1.06 -9.06 8.71
N ALA A 52 1.29 -8.23 7.71
CA ALA A 52 0.63 -8.35 6.41
C ALA A 52 1.47 -9.26 5.49
N LEU A 53 0.86 -10.29 4.95
CA LEU A 53 1.45 -11.14 3.91
C LEU A 53 0.89 -10.72 2.56
N CYS A 54 1.78 -10.30 1.66
CA CYS A 54 1.44 -9.80 0.34
C CYS A 54 2.00 -10.73 -0.73
N TRP A 55 1.15 -11.24 -1.62
CA TRP A 55 1.57 -12.13 -2.69
C TRP A 55 1.18 -11.61 -4.07
N ALA A 56 2.01 -11.91 -5.04
CA ALA A 56 1.70 -11.74 -6.45
C ALA A 56 2.34 -12.89 -7.24
N PRO A 57 1.79 -13.25 -8.43
CA PRO A 57 2.44 -14.20 -9.32
C PRO A 57 3.87 -13.76 -9.66
N ALA A 58 4.80 -14.71 -9.61
CA ALA A 58 6.20 -14.50 -9.97
C ALA A 58 6.83 -15.84 -10.36
N ASP A 59 7.76 -15.81 -11.32
CA ASP A 59 8.46 -17.00 -11.83
C ASP A 59 9.86 -17.16 -11.24
N ARG A 60 10.58 -16.06 -11.12
CA ARG A 60 12.01 -16.04 -10.71
C ARG A 60 12.23 -15.33 -9.39
N GLY A 61 11.54 -14.20 -9.19
CA GLY A 61 11.77 -13.33 -8.05
C GLY A 61 13.12 -12.60 -8.08
N ALA A 62 13.49 -12.11 -6.92
CA ALA A 62 14.79 -11.53 -6.61
C ALA A 62 15.34 -12.19 -5.35
N GLU A 63 16.58 -11.88 -4.96
CA GLU A 63 17.13 -12.40 -3.70
C GLU A 63 16.28 -11.97 -2.48
N PRO A 64 16.15 -12.83 -1.47
CA PRO A 64 15.49 -12.46 -0.22
C PRO A 64 16.14 -11.22 0.40
N ALA A 65 15.35 -10.28 0.86
CA ALA A 65 15.87 -9.01 1.35
C ALA A 65 15.06 -8.47 2.53
N LEU A 66 15.77 -7.96 3.53
CA LEU A 66 15.20 -7.10 4.56
C LEU A 66 15.15 -5.66 4.06
N MET A 67 14.01 -5.04 4.18
CA MET A 67 13.79 -3.59 4.03
C MET A 67 13.60 -3.01 5.42
N PRO A 68 14.67 -2.51 6.07
CA PRO A 68 14.58 -2.02 7.43
C PRO A 68 13.84 -0.68 7.47
N ALA A 69 13.14 -0.42 8.57
CA ALA A 69 12.41 0.82 8.82
C ALA A 69 13.30 2.08 8.61
N SER A 70 14.57 2.01 8.98
CA SER A 70 15.55 3.09 8.77
C SER A 70 15.82 3.42 7.30
N GLY A 71 15.55 2.49 6.40
CA GLY A 71 15.68 2.67 4.95
C GLY A 71 14.40 3.17 4.28
N VAL A 72 13.29 3.25 4.99
CA VAL A 72 12.04 3.81 4.51
C VAL A 72 11.97 5.28 4.86
N LYS A 73 11.99 6.15 3.84
CA LYS A 73 11.97 7.61 4.02
C LYS A 73 10.54 8.11 3.82
N PRO A 74 9.88 8.61 4.91
CA PRO A 74 8.59 9.26 4.78
C PRO A 74 8.66 10.49 3.88
N PHE A 75 7.65 10.70 3.04
CA PHE A 75 7.49 11.94 2.30
C PHE A 75 6.03 12.36 2.24
N LYS A 76 5.79 13.67 2.15
CA LYS A 76 4.46 14.23 2.05
C LYS A 76 4.07 14.43 0.60
N ARG A 77 2.81 14.19 0.27
CA ARG A 77 2.21 14.47 -1.03
C ARG A 77 0.88 15.21 -0.85
N GLY A 78 0.58 16.11 -1.79
CA GLY A 78 -0.60 16.98 -1.72
C GLY A 78 -0.42 18.17 -0.77
N SER A 79 -1.48 18.92 -0.57
CA SER A 79 -1.52 20.09 0.30
C SER A 79 -2.92 20.27 0.89
N GLY A 80 -3.03 20.97 2.03
CA GLY A 80 -4.31 21.19 2.70
C GLY A 80 -5.02 19.85 2.98
N ASN A 81 -6.27 19.73 2.54
CA ASN A 81 -7.07 18.52 2.75
C ASN A 81 -6.74 17.35 1.80
N THR A 82 -5.65 17.45 1.04
CA THR A 82 -5.10 16.33 0.25
C THR A 82 -3.70 15.92 0.72
N GLU A 83 -3.18 16.55 1.79
CA GLU A 83 -1.89 16.17 2.35
C GLU A 83 -1.97 14.78 2.99
N ARG A 84 -1.00 13.92 2.66
CA ARG A 84 -0.80 12.60 3.27
C ARG A 84 0.69 12.28 3.33
N THR A 85 1.05 11.37 4.23
CA THR A 85 2.42 10.85 4.35
C THR A 85 2.50 9.48 3.70
N ILE A 86 3.51 9.27 2.88
CA ILE A 86 3.73 8.02 2.10
C ILE A 86 5.04 7.38 2.53
N HIS A 87 5.02 6.07 2.72
CA HIS A 87 6.17 5.22 2.96
C HIS A 87 6.32 4.21 1.83
N ASN A 88 7.29 4.43 0.94
CA ASN A 88 7.62 3.47 -0.09
C ASN A 88 8.39 2.30 0.51
N ILE A 89 7.77 1.12 0.54
CA ILE A 89 8.33 -0.09 1.15
C ILE A 89 9.07 -0.92 0.11
N LEU A 90 8.40 -1.27 -0.97
CA LEU A 90 8.93 -2.10 -2.05
C LEU A 90 8.47 -1.53 -3.40
N MET A 91 9.09 -0.44 -3.81
CA MET A 91 8.82 0.20 -5.09
C MET A 91 9.87 -0.17 -6.13
N GLU A 92 9.88 0.49 -7.27
CA GLU A 92 10.73 0.19 -8.43
C GLU A 92 12.24 0.28 -8.15
N ASP A 93 12.62 1.05 -7.15
CA ASP A 93 14.00 1.24 -6.67
C ASP A 93 14.56 0.03 -5.91
N ARG A 94 13.71 -0.96 -5.59
CA ARG A 94 14.09 -2.16 -4.86
C ARG A 94 13.80 -3.42 -5.68
N PRO A 95 14.66 -4.44 -5.60
CA PRO A 95 14.50 -5.65 -6.41
C PRO A 95 13.31 -6.49 -5.95
N ALA A 96 12.39 -6.74 -6.87
CA ALA A 96 11.30 -7.69 -6.80
C ALA A 96 10.82 -7.96 -8.23
N GLU A 97 10.06 -9.03 -8.46
CA GLU A 97 9.56 -9.32 -9.80
C GLU A 97 8.24 -8.62 -10.10
N SER A 98 7.24 -8.75 -9.24
CA SER A 98 5.89 -8.29 -9.54
C SER A 98 5.35 -7.27 -8.53
N LEU A 99 5.66 -7.44 -7.24
CA LEU A 99 5.09 -6.64 -6.16
C LEU A 99 5.61 -5.19 -6.16
N LEU A 100 4.68 -4.25 -6.02
CA LEU A 100 4.91 -2.89 -5.56
C LEU A 100 4.13 -2.69 -4.26
N VAL A 101 4.78 -2.20 -3.21
CA VAL A 101 4.16 -2.05 -1.89
C VAL A 101 4.50 -0.68 -1.30
N THR A 102 3.46 0.02 -0.92
CA THR A 102 3.56 1.31 -0.22
C THR A 102 2.50 1.39 0.88
N GLU A 103 2.73 2.19 1.89
CA GLU A 103 1.71 2.52 2.87
C GLU A 103 1.50 4.02 2.97
N VAL A 104 0.30 4.43 3.32
CA VAL A 104 -0.08 5.83 3.36
C VAL A 104 -0.83 6.14 4.65
N LEU A 105 -0.44 7.25 5.27
CA LEU A 105 -1.10 7.83 6.43
C LEU A 105 -1.82 9.10 5.96
N THR A 106 -3.14 9.10 6.07
CA THR A 106 -4.02 10.19 5.67
C THR A 106 -4.62 10.83 6.91
N PRO A 107 -4.32 12.08 7.21
CA PRO A 107 -4.92 12.78 8.35
C PRO A 107 -6.45 12.84 8.28
N ALA A 108 -7.09 12.89 9.44
CA ALA A 108 -8.53 13.00 9.58
C ALA A 108 -9.13 14.12 8.71
N GLY A 109 -10.16 13.78 7.93
CA GLY A 109 -10.83 14.71 7.01
C GLY A 109 -10.11 14.94 5.68
N ASN A 110 -8.95 14.33 5.46
CA ASN A 110 -8.20 14.49 4.20
C ASN A 110 -8.56 13.42 3.17
N TRP A 111 -8.30 13.75 1.92
CA TRP A 111 -8.35 12.85 0.78
C TRP A 111 -6.97 12.31 0.45
N SER A 112 -6.94 11.08 -0.04
CA SER A 112 -5.75 10.38 -0.51
C SER A 112 -6.04 9.66 -1.83
N SER A 113 -4.99 9.17 -2.51
CA SER A 113 -5.10 8.75 -3.91
C SER A 113 -5.77 9.83 -4.77
N TYR A 114 -5.44 11.08 -4.47
CA TYR A 114 -6.10 12.27 -5.00
C TYR A 114 -5.06 13.21 -5.65
N PRO A 115 -5.34 13.82 -6.84
CA PRO A 115 -6.54 13.65 -7.67
C PRO A 115 -6.80 12.19 -8.05
N PRO A 116 -8.08 11.83 -8.38
CA PRO A 116 -8.41 10.48 -8.81
C PRO A 116 -7.52 10.03 -9.96
N HIS A 117 -6.96 8.84 -9.87
CA HIS A 117 -6.10 8.26 -10.90
C HIS A 117 -6.37 6.76 -11.03
N LYS A 118 -5.96 6.21 -12.18
CA LYS A 118 -6.07 4.78 -12.49
C LYS A 118 -4.77 4.25 -13.10
N HIS A 119 -4.63 2.95 -13.08
CA HIS A 119 -3.56 2.18 -13.70
C HIS A 119 -4.11 0.80 -14.12
N ASP A 120 -5.08 0.82 -15.01
CA ASP A 120 -5.82 -0.36 -15.46
C ASP A 120 -5.60 -0.69 -16.96
N THR A 121 -4.66 0.01 -17.60
CA THR A 121 -4.34 -0.14 -19.01
C THR A 121 -2.82 -0.25 -19.19
N ASP A 122 -2.37 -1.19 -20.02
CA ASP A 122 -0.95 -1.29 -20.38
C ASP A 122 -0.65 -0.41 -21.60
N ASP A 123 -0.37 0.86 -21.34
CA ASP A 123 -0.14 1.91 -22.34
C ASP A 123 1.09 2.76 -21.99
N GLU A 124 2.25 2.12 -21.86
CA GLU A 124 3.52 2.82 -21.59
C GLU A 124 3.87 3.84 -22.70
N PRO A 125 4.35 5.03 -22.39
CA PRO A 125 4.80 5.51 -21.07
C PRO A 125 3.72 6.23 -20.25
N ARG A 126 2.45 6.16 -20.62
CA ARG A 126 1.36 6.91 -19.96
C ARG A 126 0.82 6.20 -18.74
N GLU A 127 0.60 4.91 -18.87
CA GLU A 127 -0.06 4.08 -17.85
C GLU A 127 0.48 2.66 -17.90
N THR A 128 0.51 1.96 -16.76
CA THR A 128 0.77 0.53 -16.67
C THR A 128 -0.41 -0.18 -16.03
N TYR A 129 -0.69 -1.40 -16.46
CA TYR A 129 -1.70 -2.22 -15.83
C TYR A 129 -1.17 -2.79 -14.51
N LEU A 130 -1.85 -2.45 -13.41
CA LEU A 130 -1.61 -2.98 -12.08
C LEU A 130 -2.95 -3.26 -11.40
N GLU A 131 -3.16 -4.47 -10.91
CA GLU A 131 -4.18 -4.73 -9.91
C GLU A 131 -3.70 -4.21 -8.56
N GLU A 132 -4.63 -3.73 -7.74
CA GLU A 132 -4.29 -3.13 -6.45
C GLU A 132 -5.24 -3.59 -5.34
N THR A 133 -4.71 -3.65 -4.14
CA THR A 133 -5.49 -3.86 -2.91
C THR A 133 -5.17 -2.76 -1.90
N TYR A 134 -6.21 -2.32 -1.18
CA TYR A 134 -6.10 -1.42 -0.04
C TYR A 134 -6.49 -2.17 1.23
N TYR A 135 -5.55 -2.40 2.14
CA TYR A 135 -5.85 -2.83 3.50
C TYR A 135 -5.93 -1.60 4.40
N HIS A 136 -7.10 -1.36 4.97
CA HIS A 136 -7.39 -0.17 5.75
C HIS A 136 -7.25 -0.40 7.25
N ARG A 137 -6.73 0.62 7.95
CA ARG A 137 -6.78 0.74 9.40
C ARG A 137 -7.22 2.16 9.75
N THR A 138 -7.97 2.27 10.81
CA THR A 138 -8.36 3.56 11.39
C THR A 138 -7.73 3.74 12.78
N ALA A 139 -7.40 4.98 13.16
CA ALA A 139 -6.75 5.27 14.45
C ALA A 139 -7.63 4.91 15.66
N ARG A 140 -8.92 4.64 15.43
CA ARG A 140 -9.89 4.16 16.42
C ARG A 140 -10.76 3.08 15.80
N PRO A 141 -11.16 2.05 16.56
CA PRO A 141 -11.94 0.93 16.00
C PRO A 141 -13.29 1.32 15.37
N GLU A 142 -13.91 2.40 15.85
CA GLU A 142 -15.17 2.94 15.32
C GLU A 142 -14.98 3.86 14.12
N GLY A 143 -13.73 4.15 13.72
CA GLY A 143 -13.39 5.00 12.59
C GLY A 143 -13.85 4.42 11.26
N PHE A 144 -14.01 5.28 10.28
CA PHE A 144 -14.32 4.89 8.91
C PHE A 144 -13.73 5.84 7.87
N ALA A 145 -13.66 5.36 6.65
CA ALA A 145 -13.32 6.12 5.47
C ALA A 145 -14.33 5.83 4.34
N VAL A 146 -14.29 6.60 3.28
CA VAL A 146 -15.07 6.34 2.07
C VAL A 146 -14.11 6.20 0.90
N GLN A 147 -14.11 5.03 0.27
CA GLN A 147 -13.37 4.79 -0.95
C GLN A 147 -14.31 4.78 -2.15
N LEU A 148 -13.98 5.59 -3.16
CA LEU A 148 -14.65 5.53 -4.45
C LEU A 148 -13.88 4.58 -5.37
N VAL A 149 -14.60 3.83 -6.20
CA VAL A 149 -14.02 3.04 -7.29
C VAL A 149 -14.91 3.21 -8.50
N TYR A 150 -14.40 3.82 -9.57
CA TYR A 150 -15.22 4.06 -10.75
C TYR A 150 -14.41 4.04 -12.05
N THR A 151 -15.05 3.69 -13.14
CA THR A 151 -14.47 3.65 -14.50
C THR A 151 -14.91 4.83 -15.34
N ASP A 152 -14.22 5.11 -16.45
CA ASP A 152 -14.57 6.16 -17.40
C ASP A 152 -16.03 6.04 -17.90
N ASP A 153 -16.48 4.83 -18.17
CA ASP A 153 -17.84 4.50 -18.64
C ASP A 153 -18.87 4.31 -17.52
N ARG A 154 -18.44 4.45 -16.25
CA ARG A 154 -19.27 4.21 -15.06
C ARG A 154 -19.92 2.82 -15.00
N SER A 155 -19.38 1.84 -15.73
CA SER A 155 -19.80 0.44 -15.58
C SER A 155 -19.42 -0.15 -14.21
N LEU A 156 -18.44 0.44 -13.57
CA LEU A 156 -18.13 0.33 -12.14
C LEU A 156 -18.24 1.73 -11.56
N ASP A 157 -19.07 1.95 -10.54
CA ASP A 157 -19.28 3.23 -9.89
C ASP A 157 -19.76 3.01 -8.44
N GLU A 158 -18.79 2.77 -7.57
CA GLU A 158 -19.02 2.36 -6.19
C GLU A 158 -18.50 3.42 -5.21
N ALA A 159 -19.25 3.60 -4.13
CA ALA A 159 -18.83 4.36 -2.95
C ALA A 159 -18.87 3.42 -1.75
N ILE A 160 -17.72 3.01 -1.27
CA ILE A 160 -17.56 1.95 -0.28
C ILE A 160 -17.20 2.59 1.06
N GLN A 161 -18.02 2.39 2.08
CA GLN A 161 -17.61 2.68 3.45
C GLN A 161 -16.67 1.57 3.92
N VAL A 162 -15.50 1.95 4.41
CA VAL A 162 -14.49 1.04 4.94
C VAL A 162 -14.18 1.35 6.41
N GLY A 163 -13.98 0.31 7.19
CA GLY A 163 -13.63 0.39 8.61
C GLY A 163 -12.23 -0.16 8.90
N ASP A 164 -11.93 -0.33 10.19
CA ASP A 164 -10.66 -0.90 10.64
C ASP A 164 -10.55 -2.37 10.26
N GLY A 165 -9.48 -2.72 9.54
CA GLY A 165 -9.22 -4.08 9.07
C GLY A 165 -9.87 -4.47 7.73
N ASP A 166 -10.60 -3.57 7.09
CA ASP A 166 -11.22 -3.86 5.79
C ASP A 166 -10.20 -3.88 4.65
N VAL A 167 -10.49 -4.68 3.63
CA VAL A 167 -9.73 -4.75 2.38
C VAL A 167 -10.63 -4.39 1.21
N VAL A 168 -10.19 -3.45 0.39
CA VAL A 168 -10.82 -3.11 -0.89
C VAL A 168 -9.96 -3.61 -2.03
N LEU A 169 -10.56 -4.34 -2.96
CA LEU A 169 -9.92 -4.77 -4.19
C LEU A 169 -10.21 -3.74 -5.29
N ILE A 170 -9.17 -3.29 -5.96
CA ILE A 170 -9.26 -2.36 -7.09
C ILE A 170 -8.86 -3.11 -8.36
N PRO A 171 -9.83 -3.73 -9.05
CA PRO A 171 -9.52 -4.45 -10.29
C PRO A 171 -9.26 -3.51 -11.46
N ARG A 172 -9.82 -2.29 -11.42
CA ARG A 172 -9.69 -1.26 -12.45
C ARG A 172 -10.32 0.05 -11.98
N GLY A 173 -10.04 1.13 -12.68
CA GLY A 173 -10.68 2.44 -12.51
C GLY A 173 -10.00 3.35 -11.49
N TYR A 174 -10.57 4.53 -11.36
CA TYR A 174 -10.16 5.57 -10.42
C TYR A 174 -10.59 5.20 -9.00
N HIS A 175 -9.71 5.45 -8.01
CA HIS A 175 -9.93 4.90 -6.66
C HIS A 175 -9.48 5.84 -5.52
N PRO A 176 -9.95 7.10 -5.49
CA PRO A 176 -9.64 8.01 -4.38
C PRO A 176 -10.31 7.55 -3.07
N VAL A 177 -9.71 7.94 -1.94
CA VAL A 177 -10.22 7.61 -0.60
C VAL A 177 -10.24 8.84 0.29
N ALA A 178 -11.29 8.99 1.11
CA ALA A 178 -11.46 10.07 2.06
C ALA A 178 -11.51 9.54 3.49
N ALA A 179 -10.61 10.01 4.36
CA ALA A 179 -10.69 9.78 5.79
C ALA A 179 -11.84 10.58 6.41
N ALA A 180 -12.65 9.97 7.26
CA ALA A 180 -13.69 10.71 7.97
C ALA A 180 -13.10 11.73 8.94
N PRO A 181 -13.72 12.91 9.14
CA PRO A 181 -13.26 13.87 10.14
C PRO A 181 -13.15 13.24 11.53
N GLY A 182 -12.01 13.46 12.19
CA GLY A 182 -11.73 12.93 13.52
C GLY A 182 -11.05 11.56 13.55
N TYR A 183 -10.86 10.91 12.39
CA TYR A 183 -10.23 9.59 12.28
C TYR A 183 -9.08 9.61 11.27
N ASP A 184 -7.85 9.48 11.76
CA ASP A 184 -6.72 9.24 10.85
C ASP A 184 -6.87 7.88 10.20
N LEU A 185 -6.55 7.83 8.91
CA LEU A 185 -6.63 6.63 8.08
C LEU A 185 -5.22 6.18 7.69
N TYR A 186 -4.98 4.90 7.87
CA TYR A 186 -3.86 4.18 7.27
C TYR A 186 -4.39 3.24 6.19
N TYR A 187 -3.63 3.07 5.12
CA TYR A 187 -3.84 1.94 4.24
C TYR A 187 -2.50 1.42 3.68
N LEU A 188 -2.45 0.09 3.53
CA LEU A 188 -1.37 -0.61 2.84
C LEU A 188 -1.82 -0.87 1.40
N ASN A 189 -1.11 -0.30 0.45
CA ASN A 189 -1.27 -0.58 -0.97
C ASN A 189 -0.36 -1.72 -1.39
N VAL A 190 -0.95 -2.71 -2.03
CA VAL A 190 -0.23 -3.80 -2.67
C VAL A 190 -0.67 -3.86 -4.12
N MET A 191 0.27 -3.62 -5.02
CA MET A 191 0.04 -3.60 -6.46
C MET A 191 0.85 -4.68 -7.14
N ALA A 192 0.31 -5.25 -8.20
CA ALA A 192 1.02 -6.17 -9.08
C ALA A 192 0.44 -6.16 -10.51
N GLY A 193 1.30 -6.38 -11.49
CA GLY A 193 0.90 -6.45 -12.89
C GLY A 193 2.02 -7.03 -13.76
N PRO A 194 1.80 -7.14 -15.08
CA PRO A 194 2.78 -7.69 -16.00
C PRO A 194 4.07 -6.88 -16.08
N ARG A 195 4.00 -5.61 -15.72
CA ARG A 195 5.15 -4.70 -15.63
C ARG A 195 5.20 -4.07 -14.26
N ARG A 196 6.32 -4.22 -13.59
CA ARG A 196 6.57 -3.64 -12.27
C ARG A 196 6.98 -2.18 -12.40
N ARG A 197 6.02 -1.33 -12.82
CA ARG A 197 6.15 0.13 -12.93
C ARG A 197 4.84 0.78 -12.51
N TRP A 198 4.95 1.88 -11.76
CA TRP A 198 3.79 2.64 -11.32
C TRP A 198 3.62 3.91 -12.17
N LEU A 199 2.94 3.77 -13.29
CA LEU A 199 2.51 4.85 -14.17
C LEU A 199 1.01 4.97 -14.12
N VAL A 200 0.49 6.17 -13.85
CA VAL A 200 -0.92 6.41 -13.59
C VAL A 200 -1.51 7.47 -14.53
N THR A 201 -2.76 7.29 -14.89
CA THR A 201 -3.55 8.29 -15.61
C THR A 201 -4.49 8.98 -14.63
N THR A 202 -4.37 10.32 -14.52
CA THR A 202 -5.30 11.14 -13.74
C THR A 202 -6.61 11.28 -14.49
N ASP A 203 -7.73 11.21 -13.77
CA ASP A 203 -9.06 11.45 -14.30
C ASP A 203 -9.11 12.82 -15.01
N PRO A 204 -9.49 12.85 -16.32
CA PRO A 204 -9.53 14.08 -17.09
C PRO A 204 -10.36 15.20 -16.45
N ASP A 205 -11.47 14.86 -15.79
CA ASP A 205 -12.37 15.82 -15.15
C ASP A 205 -11.71 16.47 -13.92
N HIS A 206 -10.68 15.86 -13.36
CA HIS A 206 -9.98 16.33 -12.17
C HIS A 206 -8.53 16.78 -12.44
N ARG A 207 -8.09 16.78 -13.70
CA ARG A 207 -6.69 17.11 -14.07
C ARG A 207 -6.30 18.53 -13.69
N TRP A 208 -7.23 19.46 -13.70
CA TRP A 208 -7.03 20.86 -13.30
C TRP A 208 -6.51 21.02 -11.85
N LEU A 209 -6.65 20.00 -11.02
CA LEU A 209 -6.11 19.98 -9.66
C LEU A 209 -4.58 19.77 -9.59
N LEU A 210 -3.94 19.50 -10.71
CA LEU A 210 -2.48 19.36 -10.82
C LEU A 210 -1.78 20.66 -11.18
N ASP A 211 -2.54 21.69 -11.63
CA ASP A 211 -2.07 23.02 -11.97
C ASP A 211 -1.98 23.88 -10.68
#